data_46c50ec7b32a2b289018d8e5b9d72091
#
_entry.id   46c50ec7b32a2b289018d8e5b9d72091
#
_cell.length_a   1.000
_cell.length_b   1.000
_cell.length_c   1.000
_cell.angle_alpha   90.00
_cell.angle_beta   90.00
_cell.angle_gamma   90.00
#
_symmetry.space_group_name_H-M   'P 1'
#
loop_
_entity.id
_entity.type
_entity.pdbx_description
1 polymer ?
#
loop_
_entity_poly.entity_id
_entity_poly.type
_entity_poly.pdbx_seq_one_letter_code
_entity_poly.pdbx_strand_id
1 'polypeptide(L)'
;MQNGYDYGATDERIYLLWLHRIFGERETPMAKPKLKVGDEVRFQVFFRANYRCEKCGGMGDTFGWSVHHRVPRRMGGSRNETLHLPANLILLCGSGVSGCHGWVESYRDKARERGFLLTKVESAEEIPFIDDNGKAWKIFNDGEKWEFDRSSSDPYL
;
A
#
# COMPACT_ATOMS: atom_id res chain seq x y z
N MET A 1 -34.27 -4.20 2.47
CA MET A 1 -33.58 -4.65 1.24
C MET A 1 -32.13 -4.80 1.57
N GLN A 2 -31.68 -6.03 1.75
CA GLN A 2 -30.29 -6.37 2.09
C GLN A 2 -29.48 -6.41 0.79
N ASN A 3 -28.56 -5.48 0.61
CA ASN A 3 -27.56 -5.59 -0.45
C ASN A 3 -26.35 -6.33 0.13
N GLY A 4 -26.43 -7.65 0.09
CA GLY A 4 -25.26 -8.50 0.33
C GLY A 4 -24.35 -8.43 -0.89
N TYR A 5 -23.23 -7.77 -0.76
CA TYR A 5 -22.11 -7.99 -1.67
C TYR A 5 -21.42 -9.28 -1.26
N ASP A 6 -21.69 -10.32 -2.05
CA ASP A 6 -21.00 -11.60 -1.95
C ASP A 6 -19.55 -11.42 -2.42
N TYR A 7 -18.61 -11.39 -1.49
CA TYR A 7 -17.17 -11.36 -1.76
C TYR A 7 -16.58 -12.75 -1.99
N GLY A 8 -17.39 -13.68 -2.43
CA GLY A 8 -16.99 -15.05 -2.74
C GLY A 8 -16.76 -15.24 -4.22
N ALA A 9 -15.62 -14.90 -4.70
CA ALA A 9 -14.80 -15.38 -5.81
C ALA A 9 -13.97 -14.20 -6.32
N THR A 10 -12.69 -14.17 -6.04
CA THR A 10 -11.73 -13.33 -6.77
C THR A 10 -11.95 -13.61 -8.25
N ASP A 11 -12.51 -12.64 -8.96
CA ASP A 11 -12.76 -12.77 -10.40
C ASP A 11 -11.39 -12.95 -11.07
N GLU A 12 -11.08 -14.19 -11.38
CA GLU A 12 -9.83 -14.61 -12.03
C GLU A 12 -9.54 -13.78 -13.29
N ARG A 13 -10.60 -13.27 -13.93
CA ARG A 13 -10.49 -12.35 -15.07
C ARG A 13 -9.92 -10.99 -14.68
N ILE A 14 -10.32 -10.44 -13.54
CA ILE A 14 -9.79 -9.15 -13.04
C ILE A 14 -8.32 -9.33 -12.66
N TYR A 15 -7.98 -10.44 -12.00
CA TYR A 15 -6.61 -10.79 -11.66
C TYR A 15 -5.72 -10.95 -12.92
N LEU A 16 -6.20 -11.67 -13.92
CA LEU A 16 -5.49 -11.87 -15.20
C LEU A 16 -5.35 -10.56 -16.00
N LEU A 17 -6.38 -9.72 -16.04
CA LEU A 17 -6.33 -8.40 -16.69
C LEU A 17 -5.34 -7.47 -15.98
N TRP A 18 -5.26 -7.55 -14.65
CA TRP A 18 -4.31 -6.80 -13.86
C TRP A 18 -2.86 -7.25 -14.12
N LEU A 19 -2.63 -8.56 -14.13
CA LEU A 19 -1.32 -9.13 -14.50
C LEU A 19 -0.91 -8.68 -15.91
N HIS A 20 -1.81 -8.74 -16.88
CA HIS A 20 -1.56 -8.33 -18.26
C HIS A 20 -1.23 -6.83 -18.38
N ARG A 21 -1.92 -5.97 -17.62
CA ARG A 21 -1.71 -4.52 -17.63
C ARG A 21 -0.40 -4.09 -16.96
N ILE A 22 0.07 -4.82 -15.94
CA ILE A 22 1.29 -4.47 -15.19
C ILE A 22 2.54 -5.12 -15.77
N PHE A 23 2.42 -6.34 -16.26
CA PHE A 23 3.60 -7.13 -16.66
C PHE A 23 3.80 -7.21 -18.17
N GLY A 24 2.79 -6.88 -19.00
CA GLY A 24 2.87 -6.99 -20.46
C GLY A 24 3.38 -8.36 -20.92
N GLU A 25 3.15 -8.74 -22.14
CA GLU A 25 3.72 -9.97 -22.72
C GLU A 25 5.25 -9.82 -22.86
N ARG A 26 6.01 -10.29 -21.86
CA ARG A 26 7.45 -10.52 -22.00
C ARG A 26 7.78 -11.93 -21.56
N GLU A 27 7.82 -12.82 -22.51
CA GLU A 27 8.48 -14.10 -22.34
C GLU A 27 10.00 -13.88 -22.35
N THR A 28 10.60 -13.82 -21.17
CA THR A 28 12.04 -14.04 -21.01
C THR A 28 12.29 -14.95 -19.81
N PRO A 29 13.12 -15.99 -19.92
CA PRO A 29 13.47 -16.85 -18.80
C PRO A 29 14.27 -16.03 -17.79
N MET A 30 13.65 -15.71 -16.66
CA MET A 30 14.25 -14.81 -15.67
C MET A 30 14.94 -15.57 -14.56
N ALA A 31 16.18 -15.16 -14.27
CA ALA A 31 16.85 -15.43 -13.00
C ALA A 31 15.92 -15.04 -11.83
N LYS A 32 15.84 -15.90 -10.79
CA LYS A 32 14.97 -15.70 -9.61
C LYS A 32 15.14 -14.30 -9.04
N PRO A 33 14.09 -13.47 -9.02
CA PRO A 33 14.20 -12.09 -8.55
C PRO A 33 14.50 -12.07 -7.05
N LYS A 34 15.37 -11.17 -6.63
CA LYS A 34 15.56 -10.80 -5.23
C LYS A 34 14.21 -10.38 -4.65
N LEU A 35 13.91 -10.79 -3.41
CA LEU A 35 12.65 -10.58 -2.69
C LEU A 35 12.03 -9.20 -2.97
N LYS A 36 11.16 -9.15 -3.93
CA LYS A 36 10.20 -8.07 -4.16
C LYS A 36 8.93 -8.45 -3.42
N VAL A 37 8.10 -7.45 -3.12
CA VAL A 37 6.73 -7.70 -2.68
C VAL A 37 6.10 -8.70 -3.66
N GLY A 38 5.62 -9.83 -3.15
CA GLY A 38 5.01 -10.87 -3.97
C GLY A 38 3.83 -10.31 -4.77
N ASP A 39 3.53 -10.89 -5.92
CA ASP A 39 2.48 -10.38 -6.81
C ASP A 39 1.11 -10.39 -6.14
N GLU A 40 0.83 -11.40 -5.30
CA GLU A 40 -0.38 -11.50 -4.51
C GLU A 40 -0.53 -10.33 -3.52
N VAL A 41 0.50 -10.00 -2.77
CA VAL A 41 0.49 -8.87 -1.84
C VAL A 41 0.34 -7.54 -2.59
N ARG A 42 0.98 -7.40 -3.75
CA ARG A 42 0.79 -6.22 -4.61
C ARG A 42 -0.66 -6.09 -5.06
N PHE A 43 -1.27 -7.20 -5.48
CA PHE A 43 -2.68 -7.22 -5.86
C PHE A 43 -3.58 -6.77 -4.69
N GLN A 44 -3.38 -7.31 -3.49
CA GLN A 44 -4.12 -6.91 -2.30
C GLN A 44 -4.01 -5.40 -2.04
N VAL A 45 -2.80 -4.83 -2.15
CA VAL A 45 -2.57 -3.38 -1.97
C VAL A 45 -3.33 -2.55 -3.01
N PHE A 46 -3.28 -2.93 -4.29
CA PHE A 46 -4.01 -2.25 -5.34
C PHE A 46 -5.52 -2.38 -5.18
N PHE A 47 -5.99 -3.58 -4.84
CA PHE A 47 -7.42 -3.88 -4.69
C PHE A 47 -8.04 -3.09 -3.52
N ARG A 48 -7.45 -3.14 -2.32
CA ARG A 48 -7.96 -2.38 -1.16
C ARG A 48 -7.94 -0.87 -1.40
N ALA A 49 -6.96 -0.38 -2.17
CA ALA A 49 -6.86 1.03 -2.54
C ALA A 49 -7.87 1.43 -3.63
N ASN A 50 -8.64 0.47 -4.17
CA ASN A 50 -9.52 0.67 -5.31
C ASN A 50 -8.79 1.33 -6.49
N TYR A 51 -7.53 0.94 -6.74
CA TYR A 51 -6.66 1.51 -7.77
C TYR A 51 -6.53 3.05 -7.68
N ARG A 52 -6.53 3.59 -6.46
CA ARG A 52 -6.35 5.00 -6.17
C ARG A 52 -5.18 5.22 -5.22
N CYS A 53 -4.53 6.36 -5.35
CA CYS A 53 -3.50 6.76 -4.41
C CYS A 53 -4.08 6.89 -2.99
N GLU A 54 -3.55 6.14 -2.04
CA GLU A 54 -4.06 6.13 -0.66
C GLU A 54 -3.76 7.44 0.10
N LYS A 55 -2.92 8.33 -0.48
CA LYS A 55 -2.69 9.67 0.07
C LYS A 55 -3.64 10.71 -0.53
N CYS A 56 -3.67 10.89 -1.84
CA CYS A 56 -4.43 11.97 -2.48
C CYS A 56 -5.76 11.52 -3.11
N GLY A 57 -6.06 10.22 -3.14
CA GLY A 57 -7.25 9.66 -3.78
C GLY A 57 -7.23 9.70 -5.32
N GLY A 58 -6.20 10.27 -5.93
CA GLY A 58 -6.10 10.41 -7.38
C GLY A 58 -5.79 9.10 -8.09
N MET A 59 -6.06 9.05 -9.38
CA MET A 59 -5.66 7.95 -10.26
C MET A 59 -4.23 8.18 -10.75
N GLY A 60 -3.43 7.13 -10.84
CA GLY A 60 -1.99 7.22 -11.10
C GLY A 60 -1.58 7.43 -12.56
N ASP A 61 -2.46 7.92 -13.41
CA ASP A 61 -2.31 7.88 -14.87
C ASP A 61 -1.08 8.66 -15.41
N THR A 62 -0.70 9.74 -14.76
CA THR A 62 0.38 10.61 -15.25
C THR A 62 1.76 10.21 -14.71
N PHE A 63 1.84 9.65 -13.51
CA PHE A 63 3.10 9.44 -12.81
C PHE A 63 3.40 7.97 -12.47
N GLY A 64 2.50 7.05 -12.89
CA GLY A 64 2.59 5.64 -12.52
C GLY A 64 2.25 5.37 -11.05
N TRP A 65 2.56 4.16 -10.61
CA TRP A 65 2.24 3.66 -9.28
C TRP A 65 3.48 3.17 -8.55
N SER A 66 3.51 3.42 -7.25
CA SER A 66 4.51 2.87 -6.33
C SER A 66 3.83 2.18 -5.17
N VAL A 67 4.25 0.96 -4.86
CA VAL A 67 3.96 0.33 -3.57
C VAL A 67 5.06 0.75 -2.60
N HIS A 68 4.73 1.70 -1.75
CA HIS A 68 5.64 2.30 -0.78
C HIS A 68 5.66 1.49 0.52
N HIS A 69 6.85 1.31 1.11
CA HIS A 69 7.03 0.68 2.42
C HIS A 69 7.02 1.75 3.51
N ARG A 70 6.07 1.68 4.44
CA ARG A 70 5.98 2.60 5.58
C ARG A 70 7.22 2.47 6.48
N VAL A 71 7.61 1.25 6.84
CA VAL A 71 8.92 0.96 7.41
C VAL A 71 9.90 0.73 6.25
N PRO A 72 10.85 1.64 6.02
CA PRO A 72 11.72 1.57 4.83
C PRO A 72 12.59 0.32 4.81
N ARG A 73 12.74 -0.26 3.63
CA ARG A 73 13.81 -1.24 3.38
C ARG A 73 15.13 -0.49 3.30
N ARG A 74 16.18 -0.99 3.95
CA ARG A 74 17.53 -0.42 3.79
C ARG A 74 18.02 -0.64 2.35
N MET A 75 18.99 0.19 1.92
CA MET A 75 19.73 -0.03 0.68
C MET A 75 20.32 -1.44 0.69
N GLY A 76 20.08 -2.22 -0.37
CA GLY A 76 20.47 -3.63 -0.44
C GLY A 76 19.33 -4.64 -0.17
N GLY A 77 18.13 -4.17 0.21
CA GLY A 77 16.99 -5.02 0.52
C GLY A 77 17.00 -5.52 1.96
N SER A 78 15.91 -6.14 2.40
CA SER A 78 15.80 -6.78 3.71
C SER A 78 15.36 -8.23 3.52
N ARG A 79 15.88 -9.13 4.37
CA ARG A 79 15.39 -10.50 4.50
C ARG A 79 14.21 -10.59 5.48
N ASN A 80 13.79 -9.47 6.05
CA ASN A 80 12.66 -9.44 6.97
C ASN A 80 11.35 -9.47 6.17
N GLU A 81 10.68 -10.60 6.19
CA GLU A 81 9.41 -10.84 5.50
C GLU A 81 8.30 -9.92 6.00
N THR A 82 8.33 -9.50 7.27
CA THR A 82 7.31 -8.61 7.83
C THR A 82 7.26 -7.25 7.14
N LEU A 83 8.34 -6.82 6.50
CA LEU A 83 8.37 -5.58 5.72
C LEU A 83 7.51 -5.66 4.44
N HIS A 84 7.17 -6.86 4.00
CA HIS A 84 6.37 -7.11 2.81
C HIS A 84 4.90 -7.44 3.13
N LEU A 85 4.50 -7.39 4.42
CA LEU A 85 3.11 -7.59 4.82
C LEU A 85 2.25 -6.39 4.39
N PRO A 86 0.97 -6.61 4.06
CA PRO A 86 0.06 -5.58 3.58
C PRO A 86 -0.04 -4.33 4.44
N ALA A 87 0.00 -4.46 5.78
CA ALA A 87 -0.05 -3.33 6.69
C ALA A 87 1.11 -2.33 6.51
N ASN A 88 2.28 -2.82 6.10
CA ASN A 88 3.46 -1.99 5.87
C ASN A 88 3.51 -1.37 4.47
N LEU A 89 2.54 -1.63 3.61
CA LEU A 89 2.56 -1.23 2.20
C LEU A 89 1.44 -0.24 1.92
N ILE A 90 1.72 0.85 1.21
CA ILE A 90 0.74 1.86 0.79
C ILE A 90 0.88 2.10 -0.71
N LEU A 91 -0.26 2.18 -1.42
CA LEU A 91 -0.30 2.55 -2.83
C LEU A 91 -0.22 4.06 -2.99
N LEU A 92 0.83 4.53 -3.64
CA LEU A 92 1.03 5.95 -3.92
C LEU A 92 1.19 6.20 -5.42
N CYS A 93 0.69 7.34 -5.90
CA CYS A 93 1.00 7.79 -7.25
C CYS A 93 2.44 8.32 -7.32
N GLY A 94 3.04 8.17 -8.49
CA GLY A 94 4.39 8.64 -8.77
C GLY A 94 5.49 7.66 -8.41
N SER A 95 6.67 8.20 -8.28
CA SER A 95 7.92 7.49 -7.98
C SER A 95 8.62 8.14 -6.79
N GLY A 96 9.79 7.64 -6.39
CA GLY A 96 10.58 8.25 -5.31
C GLY A 96 10.95 9.74 -5.52
N VAL A 97 10.76 10.26 -6.74
CA VAL A 97 11.06 11.66 -7.10
C VAL A 97 9.84 12.43 -7.62
N SER A 98 8.67 11.80 -7.75
CA SER A 98 7.46 12.42 -8.30
C SER A 98 6.20 11.97 -7.57
N GLY A 99 5.12 12.76 -7.69
CA GLY A 99 3.82 12.44 -7.12
C GLY A 99 3.82 12.34 -5.59
N CYS A 100 2.87 11.59 -5.05
CA CYS A 100 2.77 11.39 -3.61
C CYS A 100 3.92 10.58 -3.02
N HIS A 101 4.50 9.64 -3.77
CA HIS A 101 5.69 8.93 -3.32
C HIS A 101 6.90 9.87 -3.21
N GLY A 102 7.11 10.75 -4.20
CA GLY A 102 8.16 11.78 -4.13
C GLY A 102 7.95 12.74 -2.97
N TRP A 103 6.69 13.08 -2.64
CA TRP A 103 6.37 13.88 -1.46
C TRP A 103 6.82 13.18 -0.16
N VAL A 104 6.53 11.87 -0.01
CA VAL A 104 6.95 11.09 1.18
C VAL A 104 8.47 11.10 1.34
N GLU A 105 9.21 10.97 0.24
CA GLU A 105 10.68 10.97 0.27
C GLU A 105 11.26 12.36 0.55
N SER A 106 10.62 13.42 0.06
CA SER A 106 11.10 14.80 0.22
C SER A 106 10.73 15.42 1.58
N TYR A 107 9.56 15.07 2.13
CA TYR A 107 9.03 15.66 3.38
C TYR A 107 8.91 14.61 4.48
N ARG A 108 10.02 13.97 4.80
CA ARG A 108 10.07 12.78 5.67
C ARG A 108 9.46 13.01 7.06
N ASP A 109 9.63 14.19 7.66
CA ASP A 109 9.06 14.49 8.98
C ASP A 109 7.53 14.57 8.91
N LYS A 110 6.99 15.30 7.93
CA LYS A 110 5.54 15.34 7.67
C LYS A 110 4.97 13.97 7.30
N ALA A 111 5.74 13.15 6.57
CA ALA A 111 5.34 11.81 6.24
C ALA A 111 5.27 10.90 7.49
N ARG A 112 6.17 11.10 8.47
CA ARG A 112 6.10 10.42 9.77
C ARG A 112 4.89 10.85 10.58
N GLU A 113 4.68 12.15 10.74
CA GLU A 113 3.52 12.70 11.46
C GLU A 113 2.19 12.17 10.92
N ARG A 114 2.14 11.88 9.64
CA ARG A 114 0.94 11.36 8.96
C ARG A 114 0.93 9.84 8.79
N GLY A 115 1.89 9.12 9.33
CA GLY A 115 1.96 7.65 9.31
C GLY A 115 2.35 7.02 7.97
N PHE A 116 2.82 7.80 6.99
CA PHE A 116 3.34 7.27 5.72
C PHE A 116 4.76 6.74 5.85
N LEU A 117 5.49 7.15 6.87
CA LEU A 117 6.85 6.71 7.13
C LEU A 117 6.98 6.32 8.60
N LEU A 118 7.39 5.09 8.87
CA LEU A 118 7.52 4.53 10.21
C LEU A 118 8.98 4.19 10.53
N THR A 119 9.26 4.05 11.81
CA THR A 119 10.51 3.51 12.31
C THR A 119 10.45 1.98 12.41
N LYS A 120 11.59 1.34 12.65
CA LYS A 120 11.66 -0.13 12.73
C LYS A 120 11.00 -0.74 13.95
N VAL A 121 10.77 0.06 14.98
CA VAL A 121 10.19 -0.38 16.25
C VAL A 121 8.68 -0.20 16.30
N GLU A 122 8.12 0.51 15.31
CA GLU A 122 6.68 0.75 15.21
C GLU A 122 5.98 -0.38 14.44
N SER A 123 4.82 -0.78 14.93
CA SER A 123 3.94 -1.73 14.25
C SER A 123 3.10 -1.00 13.21
N ALA A 124 3.22 -1.43 11.96
CA ALA A 124 2.46 -0.83 10.86
C ALA A 124 0.93 -1.06 10.97
N GLU A 125 0.49 -2.12 11.68
CA GLU A 125 -0.93 -2.36 11.94
C GLU A 125 -1.50 -1.43 13.01
N GLU A 126 -0.67 -1.01 13.97
CA GLU A 126 -1.11 -0.17 15.09
C GLU A 126 -1.17 1.31 14.71
N ILE A 127 -0.23 1.76 13.88
CA ILE A 127 -0.11 3.17 13.50
C ILE A 127 -1.00 3.47 12.30
N PRO A 128 -2.03 4.33 12.42
CA PRO A 128 -2.82 4.77 11.27
C PRO A 128 -2.02 5.70 10.37
N PHE A 129 -2.42 5.81 9.11
CA PHE A 129 -1.98 6.91 8.25
C PHE A 129 -3.13 7.89 7.99
N ILE A 130 -2.79 9.15 7.67
CA ILE A 130 -3.75 10.23 7.44
C ILE A 130 -3.68 10.68 5.99
N ASP A 131 -4.76 10.51 5.23
CA ASP A 131 -4.86 10.93 3.85
C ASP A 131 -4.99 12.47 3.70
N ASP A 132 -4.99 12.98 2.46
CA ASP A 132 -5.08 14.43 2.21
C ASP A 132 -6.46 15.02 2.53
N ASN A 133 -7.48 14.18 2.75
CA ASN A 133 -8.80 14.59 3.24
C ASN A 133 -8.86 14.64 4.78
N GLY A 134 -7.77 14.31 5.46
CA GLY A 134 -7.69 14.28 6.92
C GLY A 134 -8.27 13.02 7.56
N LYS A 135 -8.67 12.03 6.77
CA LYS A 135 -9.15 10.75 7.28
C LYS A 135 -7.98 9.88 7.73
N ALA A 136 -8.15 9.25 8.88
CA ALA A 136 -7.18 8.29 9.40
C ALA A 136 -7.58 6.86 9.00
N TRP A 137 -6.60 6.05 8.61
CA TRP A 137 -6.79 4.70 8.12
C TRP A 137 -5.85 3.73 8.80
N LYS A 138 -6.37 2.64 9.34
CA LYS A 138 -5.57 1.47 9.74
C LYS A 138 -5.56 0.43 8.64
N ILE A 139 -4.40 -0.20 8.42
CA ILE A 139 -4.21 -1.29 7.48
C ILE A 139 -3.78 -2.53 8.28
N PHE A 140 -4.36 -3.66 7.96
CA PHE A 140 -4.09 -4.94 8.60
C PHE A 140 -3.29 -5.87 7.69
N ASN A 141 -2.68 -6.90 8.28
CA ASN A 141 -1.84 -7.86 7.55
C ASN A 141 -2.64 -8.83 6.65
N ASP A 142 -3.96 -8.92 6.85
CA ASP A 142 -4.89 -9.60 5.94
C ASP A 142 -5.21 -8.79 4.66
N GLY A 143 -4.74 -7.54 4.60
CA GLY A 143 -4.95 -6.63 3.48
C GLY A 143 -6.14 -5.69 3.66
N GLU A 144 -6.94 -5.83 4.71
CA GLU A 144 -8.05 -4.94 5.02
C GLU A 144 -7.60 -3.53 5.39
N LYS A 145 -8.46 -2.56 5.11
CA LYS A 145 -8.25 -1.15 5.48
C LYS A 145 -9.54 -0.56 6.05
N TRP A 146 -9.45 -0.01 7.25
CA TRP A 146 -10.59 0.55 7.97
C TRP A 146 -10.35 2.03 8.30
N GLU A 147 -11.42 2.85 8.18
CA GLU A 147 -11.37 4.23 8.66
C GLU A 147 -11.27 4.22 10.19
N PHE A 148 -10.25 4.87 10.71
CA PHE A 148 -10.00 4.97 12.15
C PHE A 148 -10.59 6.28 12.67
N ASP A 149 -11.62 6.17 13.52
CA ASP A 149 -12.19 7.35 14.18
C ASP A 149 -11.27 7.83 15.30
N ARG A 150 -10.64 8.97 15.09
CA ARG A 150 -9.75 9.61 16.07
C ARG A 150 -10.49 10.23 17.26
N SER A 151 -11.83 10.37 17.17
CA SER A 151 -12.68 10.92 18.24
C SER A 151 -13.09 9.87 19.26
N SER A 152 -13.08 8.60 18.89
CA SER A 152 -13.28 7.50 19.82
C SER A 152 -12.00 7.33 20.65
N SER A 153 -11.99 7.90 21.83
CA SER A 153 -10.97 7.60 22.85
C SER A 153 -11.11 6.13 23.23
N ASP A 154 -10.36 5.28 22.56
CA ASP A 154 -10.16 3.92 23.02
C ASP A 154 -9.35 4.01 24.32
N PRO A 155 -9.92 3.61 25.48
CA PRO A 155 -9.25 3.72 26.76
C PRO A 155 -8.04 2.78 26.91
N TYR A 156 -7.67 2.03 25.86
CA TYR A 156 -6.57 1.06 25.84
C TYR A 156 -5.40 1.43 24.88
N LEU A 157 -5.33 2.68 24.41
CA LEU A 157 -4.17 3.22 23.69
C LEU A 157 -3.47 4.30 24.52
#